data_7db8a02d21e367b3bc67c09865193bd6
#
_entry.id   7db8a02d21e367b3bc67c09865193bd6
#
_cell.length_a   1.000
_cell.length_b   1.000
_cell.length_c   1.000
_cell.angle_alpha   90.00
_cell.angle_beta   90.00
_cell.angle_gamma   90.00
#
_symmetry.space_group_name_H-M   'P 1'
#
loop_
_entity.id
_entity.type
_entity.pdbx_description
1 polymer ?
#
loop_
_entity_poly.entity_id
_entity_poly.type
_entity_poly.pdbx_seq_one_letter_code
_entity_poly.pdbx_strand_id
1 'polypeptide(L)' 'MSTHSSTYKGKRVRIKMKDGTSFVDKFLETKSGVIHFEERGKVLKKDIKNFTIYKGET' A
#
# COMPACT_ATOMS: atom_id res chain seq x y z
N MET A 1 14.74 -10.56 -14.08
CA MET A 1 14.53 -10.19 -13.50
C MET A 1 13.55 -10.24 -12.69
N SER A 2 13.20 -10.59 -11.98
CA SER A 2 12.24 -10.69 -11.32
C SER A 2 12.24 -10.05 -10.19
N THR A 3 11.89 -9.21 -9.82
CA THR A 3 12.00 -8.56 -8.80
C THR A 3 10.80 -8.53 -8.07
N HIS A 4 10.44 -9.38 -7.35
CA HIS A 4 9.27 -9.40 -6.74
C HIS A 4 9.15 -8.36 -5.75
N SER A 5 10.13 -8.00 -5.05
CA SER A 5 9.98 -7.05 -3.99
C SER A 5 9.60 -5.71 -4.48
N SER A 6 9.84 -5.43 -5.74
CA SER A 6 9.46 -4.14 -6.21
C SER A 6 8.18 -4.21 -6.97
N THR A 7 7.44 -5.24 -6.86
CA THR A 7 6.20 -5.35 -7.58
C THR A 7 5.24 -4.25 -7.22
N TYR A 8 5.17 -3.85 -5.96
CA TYR A 8 4.22 -2.83 -5.57
C TYR A 8 4.83 -1.43 -5.55
N LYS A 9 6.14 -1.32 -5.61
CA LYS A 9 6.75 -0.02 -5.49
C LYS A 9 6.34 0.86 -6.63
N GLY A 10 5.85 2.04 -6.35
CA GLY A 10 5.41 2.95 -7.37
C GLY A 10 4.06 2.65 -7.95
N LYS A 11 3.38 1.61 -7.47
CA LYS A 11 2.10 1.28 -8.01
C LYS A 11 0.99 1.71 -7.08
N ARG A 12 -0.19 1.91 -7.62
CA ARG A 12 -1.30 2.30 -6.79
C ARG A 12 -1.87 1.09 -6.10
N VAL A 13 -2.19 1.21 -4.84
CA VAL A 13 -2.76 0.11 -4.08
C VAL A 13 -3.99 0.61 -3.37
N ARG A 14 -4.90 -0.28 -3.11
CA ARG A 14 -6.11 0.06 -2.39
C ARG A 14 -5.97 -0.53 -1.01
N ILE A 15 -6.16 0.28 0.00
CA ILE A 15 -5.98 -0.14 1.38
C ILE A 15 -7.31 -0.03 2.09
N LYS A 16 -7.64 -1.06 2.86
CA LYS A 16 -8.80 -0.99 3.70
C LYS A 16 -8.32 -1.13 5.13
N MET A 17 -8.65 -0.17 5.96
CA MET A 17 -8.21 -0.18 7.33
C MET A 17 -9.18 -0.97 8.20
N LYS A 18 -8.72 -1.36 9.36
CA LYS A 18 -9.57 -2.15 10.24
C LYS A 18 -10.75 -1.36 10.78
N ASP A 19 -10.65 -0.05 10.77
CA ASP A 19 -11.75 0.75 11.27
C ASP A 19 -12.78 1.02 10.18
N GLY A 20 -12.61 0.47 9.00
CA GLY A 20 -13.58 0.67 7.94
C GLY A 20 -13.16 1.70 6.90
N THR A 21 -12.13 2.46 7.17
CA THR A 21 -11.69 3.47 6.22
C THR A 21 -10.97 2.81 5.05
N SER A 22 -11.10 3.35 3.87
CA SER A 22 -10.37 2.81 2.75
C SER A 22 -9.84 3.96 1.91
N PHE A 23 -8.76 3.73 1.19
CA PHE A 23 -8.18 4.75 0.35
C PHE A 23 -7.29 4.10 -0.70
N VAL A 24 -6.93 4.87 -1.71
CA VAL A 24 -6.06 4.40 -2.76
C VAL A 24 -4.87 5.36 -2.77
N ASP A 25 -3.67 4.83 -2.78
CA ASP A 25 -2.49 5.67 -2.74
C ASP A 25 -1.34 4.93 -3.41
N LYS A 26 -0.28 5.62 -3.69
CA LYS A 26 0.86 5.00 -4.32
C LYS A 26 1.77 4.40 -3.24
N PHE A 27 2.10 3.16 -3.40
CA PHE A 27 2.92 2.46 -2.42
C PHE A 27 4.39 2.80 -2.66
N LEU A 28 5.08 3.21 -1.64
CA LEU A 28 6.49 3.53 -1.76
C LEU A 28 7.36 2.40 -1.22
N GLU A 29 7.15 2.02 0.01
CA GLU A 29 7.93 0.91 0.56
C GLU A 29 7.40 0.51 1.92
N THR A 30 7.86 -0.61 2.41
CA THR A 30 7.48 -1.09 3.72
C THR A 30 8.75 -1.21 4.53
N LYS A 31 8.71 -0.74 5.77
CA LYS A 31 9.88 -0.83 6.58
C LYS A 31 9.46 -1.04 8.02
N SER A 32 9.94 -2.08 8.64
CA SER A 32 9.64 -2.38 10.05
C SER A 32 8.15 -2.35 10.37
N GLY A 33 7.35 -2.94 9.54
CA GLY A 33 5.92 -2.99 9.82
C GLY A 33 5.19 -1.69 9.54
N VAL A 34 5.86 -0.73 8.92
CA VAL A 34 5.24 0.53 8.58
C VAL A 34 5.28 0.64 7.06
N ILE A 35 4.16 0.96 6.47
CA ILE A 35 4.08 1.11 5.03
C ILE A 35 4.09 2.59 4.71
N HIS A 36 4.92 2.98 3.75
CA HIS A 36 5.03 4.37 3.38
C HIS A 36 4.28 4.60 2.07
N PHE A 37 3.42 5.60 2.06
CA PHE A 37 2.64 5.94 0.88
C PHE A 37 3.01 7.36 0.44
N GLU A 38 2.80 7.66 -0.80
CA GLU A 38 3.18 8.95 -1.34
C GLU A 38 2.43 10.11 -0.70
N GLU A 39 1.14 9.99 -0.60
CA GLU A 39 0.39 11.07 -0.02
C GLU A 39 0.02 10.85 1.42
N ARG A 40 -0.38 9.69 1.77
CA ARG A 40 -0.79 9.45 3.12
C ARG A 40 0.36 9.43 4.10
N GLY A 41 1.52 9.04 3.64
CA GLY A 41 2.67 8.98 4.54
C GLY A 41 2.79 7.62 5.19
N LYS A 42 3.00 7.56 6.47
CA LYS A 42 3.23 6.30 7.14
C LYS A 42 1.94 5.70 7.65
N VAL A 43 1.77 4.43 7.47
CA VAL A 43 0.59 3.73 7.95
C VAL A 43 1.08 2.43 8.56
N LEU A 44 0.61 2.10 9.74
CA LEU A 44 1.03 0.88 10.41
C LEU A 44 0.38 -0.31 9.74
N LYS A 45 1.19 -1.29 9.42
CA LYS A 45 0.66 -2.46 8.75
C LYS A 45 -0.39 -3.16 9.60
N LYS A 46 -0.26 -3.14 10.91
CA LYS A 46 -1.22 -3.82 11.75
C LYS A 46 -2.59 -3.17 11.71
N ASP A 47 -2.69 -1.94 11.23
CA ASP A 47 -3.98 -1.29 11.15
C ASP A 47 -4.67 -1.57 9.82
N ILE A 48 -4.02 -2.27 8.92
CA ILE A 48 -4.57 -2.53 7.61
C ILE A 48 -5.30 -3.85 7.60
N LYS A 49 -6.52 -3.85 7.10
CA LYS A 49 -7.29 -5.06 7.01
C LYS A 49 -7.05 -5.71 5.65
N ASN A 50 -7.05 -4.95 4.59
CA ASN A 50 -6.82 -5.48 3.26
C ASN A 50 -5.86 -4.62 2.47
N PHE A 51 -5.06 -5.25 1.64
CA PHE A 51 -4.08 -4.55 0.83
C PHE A 51 -4.19 -5.16 -0.55
N THR A 52 -4.59 -4.40 -1.53
CA THR A 52 -4.83 -4.93 -2.86
C THR A 52 -4.26 -4.01 -3.90
N ILE A 53 -3.73 -4.54 -4.96
CA ILE A 53 -3.24 -3.72 -6.03
C ILE A 53 -4.41 -3.13 -6.77
N TYR A 54 -4.39 -1.82 -6.97
CA TYR A 54 -5.49 -1.15 -7.64
C TYR A 54 -5.29 -1.30 -9.14
N LYS A 55 -6.16 -2.03 -9.78
CA LYS A 55 -5.97 -2.22 -11.18
C LYS A 55 -6.74 -1.31 -12.03
N GLY A 56 -7.40 -0.37 -11.52
CA GLY A 56 -8.16 0.54 -12.33
C GLY A 56 -7.31 1.46 -13.13
N GLU A 57 -5.96 1.48 -12.96
CA GLU A 57 -5.22 2.34 -13.64
C GLU A 57 -4.46 1.71 -14.60
N THR A 58 -4.41 1.52 -15.53
CA THR A 58 -3.57 0.88 -16.43
C THR A 58 -3.03 1.80 -17.27
#